data_3711414822cb1d6952b7aeb7ca8692d6
#
_entry.id   3711414822cb1d6952b7aeb7ca8692d6
#
_cell.length_a   1.000
_cell.length_b   1.000
_cell.length_c   1.000
_cell.angle_alpha   90.00
_cell.angle_beta   90.00
_cell.angle_gamma   90.00
#
_symmetry.space_group_name_H-M   'P 1'
#
loop_
_entity.id
_entity.type
_entity.pdbx_description
1 polymer ?
#
loop_
_entity_poly.entity_id
_entity_poly.type
_entity_poly.pdbx_seq_one_letter_code
_entity_poly.pdbx_strand_id
1 'polypeptide(L)'
;MGTALRLGPLLAGLLTLLIWLTPGAAAAAEVLVVRTATLLQVGDSNRSYTVELACLSVAPEQQQQALAWLRRELPRRSRVNLRPLGSHDGILLARVQKLGSANDLTSGLIAAGQASNQTDAPGCGSPSTPS
;
A
#
# COMPACT_ATOMS: atom_id res chain seq x y z
N MET A 1 35.77 -1.15 -43.88
CA MET A 1 35.99 0.00 -43.24
C MET A 1 34.84 0.55 -42.51
N GLY A 2 33.63 0.46 -42.81
CA GLY A 2 32.53 1.02 -42.07
C GLY A 2 32.00 0.16 -40.97
N THR A 3 32.68 -0.89 -40.59
CA THR A 3 32.13 -1.80 -39.61
C THR A 3 32.04 -1.19 -38.24
N ALA A 4 32.97 -0.36 -37.90
CA ALA A 4 32.94 0.23 -36.57
C ALA A 4 31.75 1.14 -36.38
N LEU A 5 31.30 1.77 -37.43
CA LEU A 5 30.17 2.66 -37.33
C LEU A 5 28.89 1.92 -37.08
N ARG A 6 28.80 0.66 -37.47
CA ARG A 6 27.59 -0.08 -37.26
C ARG A 6 27.42 -0.49 -35.82
N LEU A 7 28.51 -0.69 -35.13
CA LEU A 7 28.42 -1.10 -33.74
C LEU A 7 27.86 0.00 -32.86
N GLY A 8 28.16 1.25 -33.18
CA GLY A 8 27.67 2.35 -32.36
C GLY A 8 26.16 2.42 -32.28
N PRO A 9 25.46 2.36 -33.39
CA PRO A 9 24.00 2.41 -33.31
C PRO A 9 23.40 1.23 -32.58
N LEU A 10 24.01 0.08 -32.69
CA LEU A 10 23.49 -1.10 -31.98
C LEU A 10 23.65 -0.95 -30.48
N LEU A 11 24.77 -0.41 -30.06
CA LEU A 11 24.96 -0.22 -28.62
C LEU A 11 23.98 0.80 -28.07
N ALA A 12 23.70 1.84 -28.80
CA ALA A 12 22.78 2.83 -28.37
C ALA A 12 21.38 2.22 -28.24
N GLY A 13 20.99 1.35 -29.16
CA GLY A 13 19.74 0.67 -29.08
C GLY A 13 19.61 -0.21 -27.86
N LEU A 14 20.67 -0.90 -27.50
CA LEU A 14 20.64 -1.75 -26.31
C LEU A 14 20.49 -0.93 -25.05
N LEU A 15 21.14 0.19 -24.95
CA LEU A 15 21.01 1.04 -23.77
C LEU A 15 19.60 1.56 -23.65
N THR A 16 18.99 1.93 -24.73
CA THR A 16 17.62 2.39 -24.71
C THR A 16 16.68 1.30 -24.21
N LEU A 17 16.92 0.07 -24.64
CA LEU A 17 16.11 -1.03 -24.21
C LEU A 17 16.22 -1.25 -22.72
N LEU A 18 17.39 -1.14 -22.15
CA LEU A 18 17.57 -1.29 -20.72
C LEU A 18 16.78 -0.26 -19.93
N ILE A 19 16.71 0.96 -20.42
CA ILE A 19 15.94 1.98 -19.74
C ILE A 19 14.46 1.61 -19.74
N TRP A 20 13.97 1.03 -20.79
CA TRP A 20 12.59 0.63 -20.86
C TRP A 20 12.26 -0.55 -19.92
N LEU A 21 13.26 -1.37 -19.67
CA LEU A 21 13.06 -2.51 -18.81
C LEU A 21 13.09 -2.12 -17.33
N THR A 22 13.53 -0.92 -17.01
CA THR A 22 13.49 -0.52 -15.64
C THR A 22 12.05 -0.38 -15.26
N PRO A 23 11.56 -1.15 -14.34
CA PRO A 23 10.20 -1.04 -13.94
C PRO A 23 10.02 0.31 -13.37
N GLY A 24 9.12 1.00 -13.86
CA GLY A 24 8.68 2.17 -13.23
C GLY A 24 8.34 1.80 -11.83
N ALA A 25 8.93 2.39 -10.92
CA ALA A 25 8.70 2.13 -9.56
C ALA A 25 7.22 2.10 -9.34
N ALA A 26 6.74 0.98 -8.93
CA ALA A 26 5.39 0.86 -8.53
C ALA A 26 5.16 1.99 -7.58
N ALA A 27 4.32 2.86 -7.92
CA ALA A 27 4.15 4.06 -7.20
C ALA A 27 3.63 3.75 -5.84
N ALA A 28 4.44 3.92 -4.85
CA ALA A 28 3.99 3.84 -3.50
C ALA A 28 3.23 5.13 -3.21
N ALA A 29 2.10 5.01 -2.57
CA ALA A 29 1.34 6.17 -2.14
C ALA A 29 1.97 6.75 -0.86
N GLU A 30 1.71 8.01 -0.58
CA GLU A 30 2.18 8.64 0.64
C GLU A 30 1.00 8.87 1.57
N VAL A 31 1.19 8.64 2.84
CA VAL A 31 0.16 8.92 3.83
C VAL A 31 0.17 10.42 4.12
N LEU A 32 -0.95 11.07 3.88
CA LEU A 32 -1.08 12.49 4.15
C LEU A 32 -1.61 12.72 5.56
N VAL A 33 -2.57 11.94 6.00
CA VAL A 33 -3.08 12.05 7.34
C VAL A 33 -3.83 10.76 7.72
N VAL A 34 -3.71 10.35 8.96
CA VAL A 34 -4.48 9.25 9.51
C VAL A 34 -5.72 9.87 10.13
N ARG A 35 -6.88 9.64 9.53
CA ARG A 35 -8.10 10.28 9.98
C ARG A 35 -8.75 9.57 11.14
N THR A 36 -8.87 8.27 11.05
CA THR A 36 -9.46 7.48 12.13
C THR A 36 -8.68 6.20 12.28
N ALA A 37 -9.10 5.34 13.16
CA ALA A 37 -8.45 4.05 13.37
C ALA A 37 -8.51 3.16 12.13
N THR A 38 -9.35 3.47 11.15
CA THR A 38 -9.48 2.65 9.96
C THR A 38 -9.38 3.44 8.66
N LEU A 39 -9.31 4.78 8.71
CA LEU A 39 -9.30 5.60 7.50
C LEU A 39 -8.04 6.43 7.36
N LEU A 40 -7.46 6.38 6.19
CA LEU A 40 -6.26 7.13 5.86
C LEU A 40 -6.55 8.01 4.67
N GLN A 41 -5.92 9.18 4.63
CA GLN A 41 -5.90 9.99 3.44
C GLN A 41 -4.53 9.78 2.80
N VAL A 42 -4.48 9.35 1.58
CA VAL A 42 -3.21 9.07 0.91
C VAL A 42 -3.11 9.88 -0.38
N GLY A 43 -1.90 10.14 -0.79
CA GLY A 43 -1.64 10.86 -2.03
C GLY A 43 -0.82 10.01 -2.98
N ASP A 44 -1.10 10.14 -4.27
CA ASP A 44 -0.41 9.38 -5.29
C ASP A 44 -0.28 10.33 -6.49
N SER A 45 0.88 10.76 -6.80
CA SER A 45 1.17 11.75 -7.84
C SER A 45 0.46 13.05 -7.49
N ASN A 46 -0.55 13.43 -8.22
CA ASN A 46 -1.25 14.67 -7.93
C ASN A 46 -2.70 14.40 -7.53
N ARG A 47 -2.98 13.22 -7.04
CA ARG A 47 -4.32 12.90 -6.58
C ARG A 47 -4.26 12.50 -5.12
N SER A 48 -5.34 12.73 -4.41
CA SER A 48 -5.48 12.22 -3.05
C SER A 48 -6.80 11.49 -2.95
N TYR A 49 -6.86 10.49 -2.11
CA TYR A 49 -8.07 9.71 -1.94
C TYR A 49 -8.08 9.06 -0.55
N THR A 50 -9.25 8.63 -0.16
CA THR A 50 -9.43 8.02 1.16
C THR A 50 -9.34 6.51 1.02
N VAL A 51 -8.60 5.91 1.93
CA VAL A 51 -8.41 4.46 1.96
C VAL A 51 -8.90 3.95 3.31
N GLU A 52 -9.71 2.90 3.26
CA GLU A 52 -10.15 2.22 4.46
C GLU A 52 -9.33 0.95 4.61
N LEU A 53 -8.82 0.70 5.80
CA LEU A 53 -8.03 -0.50 6.05
C LEU A 53 -8.93 -1.72 5.97
N ALA A 54 -8.57 -2.66 5.12
CA ALA A 54 -9.39 -3.82 4.86
C ALA A 54 -9.25 -4.87 5.95
N CYS A 55 -10.29 -5.66 6.12
CA CYS A 55 -10.28 -6.86 6.97
C CYS A 55 -10.06 -6.56 8.44
N LEU A 56 -10.51 -5.41 8.89
CA LEU A 56 -10.21 -4.93 10.21
C LEU A 56 -11.46 -4.45 10.92
N SER A 57 -11.59 -4.80 12.17
CA SER A 57 -12.66 -4.31 13.02
C SER A 57 -12.05 -3.73 14.30
N VAL A 58 -12.40 -2.51 14.63
CA VAL A 58 -11.89 -1.84 15.82
C VAL A 58 -13.07 -1.54 16.74
N ALA A 59 -13.04 -2.09 17.94
CA ALA A 59 -14.10 -1.87 18.90
C ALA A 59 -14.13 -0.40 19.32
N PRO A 60 -15.30 0.14 19.67
CA PRO A 60 -15.40 1.56 20.04
C PRO A 60 -14.45 1.97 21.14
N GLU A 61 -14.24 1.12 22.12
CA GLU A 61 -13.35 1.44 23.22
C GLU A 61 -11.87 1.37 22.82
N GLN A 62 -11.55 0.83 21.66
CA GLN A 62 -10.16 0.74 21.20
C GLN A 62 -9.85 1.79 20.14
N GLN A 63 -10.80 2.59 19.72
CA GLN A 63 -10.62 3.53 18.62
C GLN A 63 -9.46 4.49 18.86
N GLN A 64 -9.35 5.04 20.06
CA GLN A 64 -8.30 6.02 20.35
C GLN A 64 -6.91 5.36 20.36
N GLN A 65 -6.81 4.17 20.92
CA GLN A 65 -5.53 3.48 20.98
C GLN A 65 -5.10 3.03 19.60
N ALA A 66 -6.03 2.54 18.80
CA ALA A 66 -5.72 2.11 17.44
C ALA A 66 -5.29 3.32 16.59
N LEU A 67 -5.96 4.46 16.76
CA LEU A 67 -5.62 5.68 16.05
C LEU A 67 -4.20 6.12 16.45
N ALA A 68 -3.89 6.10 17.72
CA ALA A 68 -2.56 6.49 18.20
C ALA A 68 -1.48 5.55 17.64
N TRP A 69 -1.78 4.26 17.59
CA TRP A 69 -0.87 3.28 17.04
C TRP A 69 -0.59 3.56 15.55
N LEU A 70 -1.66 3.81 14.79
CA LEU A 70 -1.51 4.12 13.38
C LEU A 70 -0.70 5.39 13.16
N ARG A 71 -0.93 6.41 13.97
CA ARG A 71 -0.20 7.66 13.81
C ARG A 71 1.29 7.51 14.14
N ARG A 72 1.62 6.61 15.05
CA ARG A 72 3.02 6.35 15.32
C ARG A 72 3.67 5.56 14.18
N GLU A 73 2.92 4.59 13.62
CA GLU A 73 3.46 3.79 12.53
C GLU A 73 3.53 4.57 11.22
N LEU A 74 2.66 5.55 11.04
CA LEU A 74 2.55 6.27 9.79
C LEU A 74 2.73 7.77 10.01
N PRO A 75 3.95 8.22 10.28
CA PRO A 75 4.20 9.65 10.27
C PRO A 75 3.85 10.21 8.90
N ARG A 76 3.62 11.51 8.85
CA ARG A 76 3.23 12.14 7.61
C ARG A 76 4.26 11.84 6.51
N ARG A 77 3.76 11.54 5.33
CA ARG A 77 4.54 11.20 4.15
C ARG A 77 5.16 9.81 4.21
N SER A 78 4.70 8.95 5.13
CA SER A 78 5.12 7.56 5.11
C SER A 78 4.70 6.94 3.80
N ARG A 79 5.56 6.15 3.20
CA ARG A 79 5.24 5.48 1.95
C ARG A 79 4.62 4.14 2.23
N VAL A 80 3.55 3.85 1.50
CA VAL A 80 2.82 2.61 1.69
C VAL A 80 2.47 1.99 0.36
N ASN A 81 2.36 0.68 0.35
CA ASN A 81 1.84 -0.05 -0.79
C ASN A 81 0.39 -0.39 -0.49
N LEU A 82 -0.45 -0.26 -1.50
CA LEU A 82 -1.86 -0.54 -1.35
C LEU A 82 -2.22 -1.76 -2.16
N ARG A 83 -2.99 -2.67 -1.56
CA ARG A 83 -3.55 -3.81 -2.27
C ARG A 83 -5.06 -3.65 -2.23
N PRO A 84 -5.66 -3.12 -3.28
CA PRO A 84 -7.10 -2.86 -3.28
C PRO A 84 -7.91 -4.13 -3.27
N LEU A 85 -8.99 -4.12 -2.50
CA LEU A 85 -9.95 -5.23 -2.47
C LEU A 85 -11.31 -4.77 -2.99
N GLY A 86 -11.55 -3.49 -3.08
CA GLY A 86 -12.82 -2.97 -3.57
C GLY A 86 -12.95 -1.51 -3.24
N SER A 87 -14.11 -0.95 -3.48
CA SER A 87 -14.39 0.43 -3.11
C SER A 87 -15.87 0.59 -2.85
N HIS A 88 -16.21 1.54 -2.02
CA HIS A 88 -17.60 1.88 -1.77
C HIS A 88 -17.67 3.36 -1.42
N ASP A 89 -18.65 4.04 -1.96
CA ASP A 89 -18.88 5.47 -1.69
C ASP A 89 -17.61 6.31 -1.88
N GLY A 90 -16.83 5.99 -2.89
CA GLY A 90 -15.61 6.75 -3.17
C GLY A 90 -14.44 6.43 -2.26
N ILE A 91 -14.59 5.48 -1.36
CA ILE A 91 -13.51 5.09 -0.45
C ILE A 91 -12.92 3.78 -0.96
N LEU A 92 -11.62 3.74 -1.07
CA LEU A 92 -10.92 2.53 -1.50
C LEU A 92 -10.71 1.61 -0.31
N LEU A 93 -11.15 0.37 -0.42
CA LEU A 93 -10.91 -0.62 0.61
C LEU A 93 -9.66 -1.38 0.22
N ALA A 94 -8.65 -1.36 1.05
CA ALA A 94 -7.35 -1.94 0.69
C ALA A 94 -6.58 -2.46 1.89
N ARG A 95 -5.73 -3.42 1.64
CA ARG A 95 -4.70 -3.76 2.60
C ARG A 95 -3.55 -2.79 2.37
N VAL A 96 -3.02 -2.26 3.44
CA VAL A 96 -1.99 -1.21 3.38
C VAL A 96 -0.75 -1.69 4.10
N GLN A 97 0.37 -1.65 3.44
CA GLN A 97 1.63 -2.06 4.03
C GLN A 97 2.63 -0.93 3.93
N LYS A 98 3.22 -0.56 5.07
CA LYS A 98 4.26 0.46 5.08
C LYS A 98 5.49 -0.11 4.41
N LEU A 99 6.14 0.67 3.57
CA LEU A 99 7.35 0.21 2.92
C LEU A 99 8.40 -0.15 3.96
N GLY A 100 9.02 -1.28 3.78
CA GLY A 100 10.03 -1.76 4.73
C GLY A 100 9.48 -2.59 5.87
N SER A 101 8.16 -2.69 6.00
CA SER A 101 7.57 -3.50 7.05
C SER A 101 7.26 -4.89 6.53
N ALA A 102 7.37 -5.88 7.40
CA ALA A 102 7.08 -7.25 7.02
C ALA A 102 5.58 -7.53 6.95
N ASN A 103 4.79 -6.82 7.75
CA ASN A 103 3.35 -7.06 7.82
C ASN A 103 2.56 -5.84 7.40
N ASP A 104 1.33 -6.06 6.95
CA ASP A 104 0.47 -4.93 6.64
C ASP A 104 -0.09 -4.32 7.94
N LEU A 105 -0.73 -3.17 7.82
CA LEU A 105 -1.22 -2.44 8.99
C LEU A 105 -2.34 -3.17 9.70
N THR A 106 -3.20 -3.88 8.98
CA THR A 106 -4.25 -4.67 9.59
C THR A 106 -3.64 -5.73 10.51
N SER A 107 -2.66 -6.46 10.01
CA SER A 107 -2.00 -7.48 10.81
C SER A 107 -1.27 -6.87 12.00
N GLY A 108 -0.66 -5.71 11.81
CA GLY A 108 0.04 -5.02 12.88
C GLY A 108 -0.89 -4.57 13.99
N LEU A 109 -2.05 -4.01 13.63
CA LEU A 109 -3.04 -3.60 14.63
C LEU A 109 -3.58 -4.80 15.41
N ILE A 110 -3.82 -5.90 14.73
CA ILE A 110 -4.31 -7.10 15.39
C ILE A 110 -3.24 -7.65 16.32
N ALA A 111 -2.00 -7.72 15.89
CA ALA A 111 -0.91 -8.20 16.70
C ALA A 111 -0.69 -7.31 17.93
N ALA A 112 -0.95 -6.03 17.81
CA ALA A 112 -0.82 -5.10 18.91
C ALA A 112 -2.03 -5.13 19.86
N GLY A 113 -3.03 -5.96 19.57
CA GLY A 113 -4.21 -6.05 20.41
C GLY A 113 -5.18 -4.90 20.25
N GLN A 114 -5.04 -4.10 19.17
CA GLN A 114 -5.85 -2.91 18.99
C GLN A 114 -7.05 -3.15 18.07
N ALA A 115 -7.14 -4.30 17.47
CA ALA A 115 -8.20 -4.59 16.51
C ALA A 115 -8.38 -6.09 16.37
N SER A 116 -9.46 -6.48 15.70
CA SER A 116 -9.69 -7.88 15.42
C SER A 116 -9.89 -8.06 13.92
N ASN A 117 -9.74 -9.31 13.48
CA ASN A 117 -9.85 -9.63 12.09
C ASN A 117 -11.31 -9.65 11.68
N GLN A 118 -11.62 -9.03 10.57
CA GLN A 118 -12.95 -9.04 10.03
C GLN A 118 -12.95 -9.97 8.82
N THR A 119 -13.56 -11.14 8.95
CA THR A 119 -13.50 -12.12 7.86
C THR A 119 -14.74 -12.11 6.99
N ASP A 120 -15.78 -11.38 7.38
CA ASP A 120 -17.01 -11.39 6.62
C ASP A 120 -16.96 -10.53 5.35
N ALA A 121 -16.05 -9.63 5.27
CA ALA A 121 -15.99 -8.73 4.12
C ALA A 121 -15.39 -9.44 2.91
N PRO A 122 -15.72 -9.02 1.70
CA PRO A 122 -15.15 -9.61 0.50
C PRO A 122 -13.63 -9.49 0.49
N GLY A 123 -12.97 -10.56 0.12
CA GLY A 123 -11.50 -10.57 0.08
C GLY A 123 -10.85 -10.77 1.42
N CYS A 124 -11.62 -10.82 2.50
CA CYS A 124 -11.09 -10.97 3.84
C CYS A 124 -11.29 -12.36 4.41
N GLY A 125 -11.82 -13.25 3.65
CA GLY A 125 -12.01 -14.61 4.10
C GLY A 125 -10.68 -15.22 4.41
N SER A 126 -10.71 -16.18 5.26
CA SER A 126 -9.53 -16.77 5.74
C SER A 126 -8.88 -17.54 4.65
N PRO A 127 -7.81 -17.11 4.22
CA PRO A 127 -7.16 -17.74 3.16
C PRO A 127 -6.57 -18.96 3.59
N SER A 128 -6.41 -19.07 4.73
CA SER A 128 -5.73 -20.13 5.20
C SER A 128 -6.46 -21.27 5.14
N THR A 129 -7.59 -21.21 4.86
CA THR A 129 -8.26 -22.30 4.85
C THR A 129 -8.09 -22.98 3.74
N PRO A 130 -7.31 -23.09 3.18
CA PRO A 130 -7.18 -23.84 2.16
C PRO A 130 -7.32 -25.09 2.63
N SER A 131 -7.22 -25.36 3.21
CA SER A 131 -7.30 -26.55 3.62
C SER A 131 -7.96 -27.34 2.98
#